data_b3bbe22658b21a5f26a91063881ab90f
#
_entry.id   b3bbe22658b21a5f26a91063881ab90f
#
_cell.length_a   1.000
_cell.length_b   1.000
_cell.length_c   1.000
_cell.angle_alpha   90.00
_cell.angle_beta   90.00
_cell.angle_gamma   90.00
#
_symmetry.space_group_name_H-M   'P 1'
#
loop_
_entity.id
_entity.type
_entity.pdbx_description
1 polymer ?
#
loop_
_entity_poly.entity_id
_entity_poly.type
_entity_poly.pdbx_seq_one_letter_code
_entity_poly.pdbx_strand_id
1 'polypeptide(L)'
;MNENELLTPDYLFEVSWEVCNKVGGIHTVVSTKARTVESKLGDNYLLIGPDIQREGDNPEFEEDDELLKAWRQSVYNDGIRIRIGRWRVVGRPIAVLVDYTSLFPKKDDILKFLWETYHVDSISGQWDYIEPVLFGHAAGQVIASYVENFCASTDKVVAHFHEWMTAAGGLYLRKYSPYVATVFTTHATVTGRCVAGNGLPLYKDLGRLNAGELARQFNVVAKHSIEKIASQEH
;
A
#
# COMPACT_ATOMS: atom_id res chain seq x y z
N MET A 1 -26.89 17.78 -6.95
CA MET A 1 -25.52 17.38 -6.65
C MET A 1 -24.70 17.53 -7.92
N ASN A 2 -23.62 18.29 -7.87
CA ASN A 2 -22.75 18.49 -9.04
C ASN A 2 -22.00 17.17 -9.30
N GLU A 3 -21.83 16.72 -10.54
CA GLU A 3 -21.12 15.47 -10.86
C GLU A 3 -19.70 15.43 -10.25
N ASN A 4 -19.04 16.59 -10.10
CA ASN A 4 -17.74 16.71 -9.45
C ASN A 4 -17.76 16.40 -7.94
N GLU A 5 -18.88 16.58 -7.25
CA GLU A 5 -19.00 16.26 -5.81
C GLU A 5 -19.13 14.75 -5.56
N LEU A 6 -19.68 14.00 -6.53
CA LEU A 6 -19.80 12.54 -6.44
C LEU A 6 -18.45 11.83 -6.55
N LEU A 7 -17.48 12.44 -7.21
CA LEU A 7 -16.16 11.86 -7.46
C LEU A 7 -15.12 12.24 -6.40
N THR A 8 -15.44 13.14 -5.47
CA THR A 8 -14.50 13.50 -4.39
C THR A 8 -14.72 12.59 -3.20
N PRO A 9 -13.69 11.85 -2.72
CA PRO A 9 -13.80 11.08 -1.49
C PRO A 9 -13.84 11.99 -0.26
N ASP A 10 -14.47 11.52 0.81
CA ASP A 10 -14.42 12.17 2.12
C ASP A 10 -13.11 11.84 2.84
N TYR A 11 -12.58 10.63 2.66
CA TYR A 11 -11.28 10.16 3.15
C TYR A 11 -10.47 9.51 2.06
N LEU A 12 -9.17 9.80 2.03
CA LEU A 12 -8.21 9.18 1.14
C LEU A 12 -7.03 8.62 1.94
N PHE A 13 -6.84 7.31 1.86
CA PHE A 13 -5.63 6.63 2.32
C PHE A 13 -4.74 6.35 1.12
N GLU A 14 -3.46 6.65 1.24
CA GLU A 14 -2.49 6.38 0.18
C GLU A 14 -1.32 5.58 0.75
N VAL A 15 -1.15 4.36 0.24
CA VAL A 15 -0.18 3.39 0.74
C VAL A 15 0.97 3.24 -0.23
N SER A 16 2.19 3.50 0.23
CA SER A 16 3.40 3.27 -0.54
C SER A 16 4.56 2.86 0.34
N TRP A 17 5.40 1.97 -0.16
CA TRP A 17 6.68 1.64 0.47
C TRP A 17 7.60 2.85 0.64
N GLU A 18 7.37 3.89 -0.18
CA GLU A 18 8.20 5.09 -0.23
C GLU A 18 7.61 6.29 0.54
N VAL A 19 6.59 6.12 1.35
CA VAL A 19 6.12 7.16 2.29
C VAL A 19 7.12 7.29 3.43
N CYS A 20 7.69 8.48 3.61
CA CYS A 20 8.79 8.77 4.55
C CYS A 20 10.01 7.85 4.38
N ASN A 21 10.18 7.30 3.19
CA ASN A 21 11.23 6.35 2.86
C ASN A 21 11.67 6.53 1.41
N LYS A 22 12.66 7.38 1.17
CA LYS A 22 13.12 7.72 -0.18
C LYS A 22 13.99 6.62 -0.76
N VAL A 23 13.40 5.78 -1.61
CA VAL A 23 14.08 4.69 -2.33
C VAL A 23 14.14 4.96 -3.82
N GLY A 24 13.06 5.44 -4.43
CA GLY A 24 12.95 5.59 -5.88
C GLY A 24 11.99 6.69 -6.34
N GLY A 25 11.45 6.52 -7.53
CA GLY A 25 10.60 7.52 -8.19
C GLY A 25 9.20 7.65 -7.61
N ILE A 26 8.68 6.65 -6.93
CA ILE A 26 7.35 6.69 -6.33
C ILE A 26 7.30 7.71 -5.20
N HIS A 27 8.39 7.84 -4.44
CA HIS A 27 8.54 8.93 -3.47
C HIS A 27 8.25 10.30 -4.11
N THR A 28 8.82 10.56 -5.28
CA THR A 28 8.58 11.84 -5.99
C THR A 28 7.12 11.97 -6.40
N VAL A 29 6.51 10.92 -6.93
CA VAL A 29 5.10 10.93 -7.35
C VAL A 29 4.19 11.28 -6.17
N VAL A 30 4.35 10.58 -5.06
CA VAL A 30 3.48 10.75 -3.88
C VAL A 30 3.75 12.09 -3.19
N SER A 31 5.03 12.44 -2.97
CA SER A 31 5.40 13.67 -2.26
C SER A 31 5.03 14.95 -3.01
N THR A 32 5.15 14.96 -4.35
CA THR A 32 4.83 16.16 -5.14
C THR A 32 3.33 16.45 -5.23
N LYS A 33 2.48 15.42 -5.25
CA LYS A 33 1.02 15.61 -5.25
C LYS A 33 0.45 15.89 -3.86
N ALA A 34 1.18 15.57 -2.80
CA ALA A 34 0.70 15.63 -1.41
C ALA A 34 0.09 16.99 -1.07
N ARG A 35 0.74 18.10 -1.43
CA ARG A 35 0.21 19.45 -1.21
C ARG A 35 -1.18 19.66 -1.85
N THR A 36 -1.36 19.18 -3.07
CA THR A 36 -2.63 19.40 -3.81
C THR A 36 -3.75 18.57 -3.21
N VAL A 37 -3.47 17.36 -2.75
CA VAL A 37 -4.46 16.50 -2.13
C VAL A 37 -4.79 16.99 -0.72
N GLU A 38 -3.77 17.32 0.07
CA GLU A 38 -3.93 17.85 1.43
C GLU A 38 -4.75 19.15 1.43
N SER A 39 -4.51 20.06 0.48
CA SER A 39 -5.29 21.30 0.38
C SER A 39 -6.79 21.09 0.08
N LYS A 40 -7.18 19.91 -0.40
CA LYS A 40 -8.58 19.54 -0.68
C LYS A 40 -9.23 18.75 0.45
N LEU A 41 -8.48 17.83 1.07
CA LEU A 41 -9.00 16.88 2.03
C LEU A 41 -8.53 17.16 3.47
N GLY A 42 -7.53 18.03 3.66
CA GLY A 42 -6.96 18.31 4.98
C GLY A 42 -6.48 17.04 5.67
N ASP A 43 -6.81 16.91 6.93
CA ASP A 43 -6.44 15.75 7.77
C ASP A 43 -7.19 14.44 7.43
N ASN A 44 -8.13 14.49 6.46
CA ASN A 44 -8.75 13.29 5.89
C ASN A 44 -7.90 12.64 4.79
N TYR A 45 -6.70 13.16 4.54
CA TYR A 45 -5.69 12.55 3.69
C TYR A 45 -4.57 11.96 4.54
N LEU A 46 -4.51 10.64 4.59
CA LEU A 46 -3.52 9.90 5.38
C LEU A 46 -2.61 9.06 4.45
N LEU A 47 -1.31 9.26 4.59
CA LEU A 47 -0.31 8.44 3.89
C LEU A 47 0.21 7.35 4.81
N ILE A 48 0.36 6.15 4.29
CA ILE A 48 0.81 4.99 5.06
C ILE A 48 2.09 4.44 4.46
N GLY A 49 3.12 4.34 5.28
CA GLY A 49 4.43 3.79 4.95
C GLY A 49 4.93 2.76 5.96
N PRO A 50 5.98 2.02 5.61
CA PRO A 50 6.61 1.09 6.56
C PRO A 50 7.45 1.84 7.59
N ASP A 51 7.40 1.42 8.85
CA ASP A 51 8.34 1.90 9.88
C ASP A 51 9.65 1.10 9.83
N ILE A 52 10.50 1.45 8.87
CA ILE A 52 11.78 0.77 8.64
C ILE A 52 12.85 1.27 9.62
N GLN A 53 12.81 2.54 9.96
CA GLN A 53 13.75 3.20 10.89
C GLN A 53 13.15 3.24 12.30
N ARG A 54 13.09 2.09 12.96
CA ARG A 54 12.44 1.92 14.27
C ARG A 54 13.16 2.62 15.41
N GLU A 55 14.45 2.82 15.27
CA GLU A 55 15.31 3.50 16.25
C GLU A 55 16.03 4.65 15.56
N GLY A 56 15.72 5.87 15.96
CA GLY A 56 16.35 7.08 15.45
C GLY A 56 15.41 8.05 14.73
N ASP A 57 15.93 9.22 14.44
CA ASP A 57 15.20 10.27 13.73
C ASP A 57 15.07 9.93 12.24
N ASN A 58 13.85 9.66 11.79
CA ASN A 58 13.57 9.66 10.37
C ASN A 58 13.54 11.12 9.87
N PRO A 59 14.47 11.54 9.01
CA PRO A 59 14.57 12.94 8.58
C PRO A 59 13.34 13.43 7.80
N GLU A 60 12.56 12.51 7.25
CA GLU A 60 11.35 12.83 6.49
C GLU A 60 10.08 12.83 7.36
N PHE A 61 10.15 12.38 8.60
CA PHE A 61 9.00 12.20 9.48
C PHE A 61 9.11 13.04 10.75
N GLU A 62 8.04 13.72 11.11
CA GLU A 62 7.91 14.46 12.36
C GLU A 62 6.77 13.83 13.16
N GLU A 63 7.14 13.07 14.19
CA GLU A 63 6.19 12.37 15.03
C GLU A 63 5.37 13.33 15.87
N ASP A 64 4.08 13.04 16.04
CA ASP A 64 3.15 13.80 16.88
C ASP A 64 2.33 12.81 17.73
N ASP A 65 2.67 12.75 19.00
CA ASP A 65 2.05 11.82 19.95
C ASP A 65 0.61 12.14 20.30
N GLU A 66 0.17 13.35 20.08
CA GLU A 66 -1.21 13.78 20.35
C GLU A 66 -2.13 13.58 19.13
N LEU A 67 -1.55 13.53 17.93
CA LEU A 67 -2.31 13.34 16.68
C LEU A 67 -2.94 11.94 16.65
N LEU A 68 -4.27 11.88 16.52
CA LEU A 68 -5.05 10.63 16.46
C LEU A 68 -4.73 9.64 17.60
N LYS A 69 -4.42 10.14 18.77
CA LYS A 69 -3.98 9.38 19.95
C LYS A 69 -4.93 8.23 20.32
N ALA A 70 -6.24 8.49 20.30
CA ALA A 70 -7.23 7.47 20.63
C ALA A 70 -7.20 6.28 19.63
N TRP A 71 -7.01 6.58 18.35
CA TRP A 71 -6.87 5.54 17.34
C TRP A 71 -5.56 4.76 17.47
N ARG A 72 -4.45 5.44 17.73
CA ARG A 72 -3.17 4.76 17.98
C ARG A 72 -3.28 3.73 19.10
N GLN A 73 -3.99 4.06 20.18
CA GLN A 73 -4.22 3.15 21.30
C GLN A 73 -5.10 1.96 20.89
N SER A 74 -6.14 2.17 20.06
CA SER A 74 -6.98 1.11 19.54
C SER A 74 -6.16 0.13 18.69
N VAL A 75 -5.42 0.63 17.71
CA VAL A 75 -4.56 -0.18 16.83
C VAL A 75 -3.50 -0.97 17.63
N TYR A 76 -2.94 -0.37 18.68
CA TYR A 76 -2.00 -1.05 19.55
C TYR A 76 -2.65 -2.25 20.28
N ASN A 77 -3.89 -2.08 20.75
CA ASN A 77 -4.64 -3.17 21.39
C ASN A 77 -4.92 -4.32 20.42
N ASP A 78 -5.02 -4.04 19.11
CA ASP A 78 -5.16 -5.04 18.04
C ASP A 78 -3.83 -5.73 17.67
N GLY A 79 -2.73 -5.35 18.35
CA GLY A 79 -1.40 -5.96 18.18
C GLY A 79 -0.57 -5.38 17.04
N ILE A 80 -0.98 -4.24 16.47
CA ILE A 80 -0.20 -3.52 15.46
C ILE A 80 0.37 -2.24 16.10
N ARG A 81 1.63 -1.94 15.80
CA ARG A 81 2.28 -0.71 16.24
C ARG A 81 2.32 0.27 15.09
N ILE A 82 1.91 1.51 15.37
CA ILE A 82 1.99 2.61 14.41
C ILE A 82 2.61 3.84 15.07
N ARG A 83 3.32 4.62 14.27
CA ARG A 83 3.75 5.98 14.61
C ARG A 83 2.98 6.94 13.73
N ILE A 84 2.47 8.02 14.30
CA ILE A 84 1.65 9.02 13.60
C ILE A 84 2.36 10.36 13.70
N GLY A 85 2.35 11.11 12.61
CA GLY A 85 2.97 12.42 12.54
C GLY A 85 2.74 13.09 11.19
N ARG A 86 3.66 13.96 10.82
CA ARG A 86 3.62 14.70 9.55
C ARG A 86 4.80 14.33 8.66
N TRP A 87 4.54 14.06 7.39
CA TRP A 87 5.60 13.92 6.41
C TRP A 87 6.24 15.29 6.12
N ARG A 88 7.57 15.39 6.20
CA ARG A 88 8.33 16.63 5.98
C ARG A 88 8.48 16.98 4.49
N VAL A 89 7.36 16.95 3.77
CA VAL A 89 7.23 17.39 2.38
C VAL A 89 6.27 18.58 2.28
N VAL A 90 6.18 19.19 1.11
CA VAL A 90 5.27 20.34 0.91
C VAL A 90 3.83 19.89 1.09
N GLY A 91 3.07 20.59 1.93
CA GLY A 91 1.71 20.24 2.36
C GLY A 91 1.66 19.57 3.73
N ARG A 92 2.77 18.95 4.19
CA ARG A 92 2.87 18.31 5.51
C ARG A 92 1.68 17.40 5.86
N PRO A 93 1.29 16.47 4.94
CA PRO A 93 0.16 15.59 5.19
C PRO A 93 0.42 14.67 6.37
N ILE A 94 -0.66 14.12 6.94
CA ILE A 94 -0.54 13.08 7.96
C ILE A 94 0.16 11.86 7.35
N ALA A 95 1.16 11.36 8.04
CA ALA A 95 1.83 10.11 7.75
C ALA A 95 1.68 9.13 8.92
N VAL A 96 1.40 7.88 8.58
CA VAL A 96 1.28 6.76 9.51
C VAL A 96 2.34 5.73 9.13
N LEU A 97 3.32 5.54 10.01
CA LEU A 97 4.35 4.52 9.84
C LEU A 97 3.95 3.25 10.57
N VAL A 98 3.93 2.13 9.86
CA VAL A 98 3.45 0.85 10.37
C VAL A 98 4.60 -0.10 10.65
N ASP A 99 4.74 -0.53 11.91
CA ASP A 99 5.60 -1.65 12.29
C ASP A 99 4.87 -2.98 12.03
N TYR A 100 5.19 -3.59 10.91
CA TYR A 100 4.59 -4.85 10.45
C TYR A 100 5.32 -6.10 10.97
N THR A 101 6.35 -5.97 11.81
CA THR A 101 7.14 -7.12 12.27
C THR A 101 6.39 -8.06 13.19
N SER A 102 5.35 -7.58 13.86
CA SER A 102 4.44 -8.43 14.63
C SER A 102 3.74 -9.50 13.76
N LEU A 103 3.72 -9.30 12.43
CA LEU A 103 3.16 -10.25 11.47
C LEU A 103 4.14 -11.33 10.99
N PHE A 104 5.45 -11.21 11.28
CA PHE A 104 6.43 -12.22 10.87
C PHE A 104 6.08 -13.66 11.30
N PRO A 105 5.64 -13.91 12.55
CA PRO A 105 5.20 -15.24 12.95
C PRO A 105 3.93 -15.72 12.24
N LYS A 106 3.13 -14.80 11.70
CA LYS A 106 1.85 -15.07 11.01
C LYS A 106 1.99 -15.13 9.49
N LYS A 107 3.22 -15.06 8.95
CA LYS A 107 3.46 -14.96 7.50
C LYS A 107 2.78 -16.08 6.71
N ASP A 108 2.85 -17.31 7.22
CA ASP A 108 2.30 -18.47 6.50
C ASP A 108 0.76 -18.43 6.45
N ASP A 109 0.11 -17.95 7.51
CA ASP A 109 -1.34 -17.75 7.55
C ASP A 109 -1.77 -16.65 6.57
N ILE A 110 -1.00 -15.56 6.47
CA ILE A 110 -1.26 -14.46 5.55
C ILE A 110 -1.08 -14.91 4.09
N LEU A 111 -0.01 -15.64 3.79
CA LEU A 111 0.21 -16.18 2.44
C LEU A 111 -0.85 -17.22 2.07
N LYS A 112 -1.26 -18.06 3.04
CA LYS A 112 -2.37 -18.99 2.86
C LYS A 112 -3.68 -18.27 2.59
N PHE A 113 -4.01 -17.21 3.33
CA PHE A 113 -5.18 -16.38 3.06
C PHE A 113 -5.18 -15.83 1.63
N LEU A 114 -4.06 -15.28 1.17
CA LEU A 114 -3.92 -14.76 -0.19
C LEU A 114 -4.11 -15.84 -1.26
N TRP A 115 -3.61 -17.05 -1.00
CA TRP A 115 -3.81 -18.18 -1.90
C TRP A 115 -5.26 -18.69 -1.90
N GLU A 116 -5.83 -18.96 -0.73
CA GLU A 116 -7.18 -19.53 -0.63
C GLU A 116 -8.27 -18.57 -1.11
N THR A 117 -8.07 -17.26 -0.91
CA THR A 117 -9.09 -16.25 -1.27
C THR A 117 -8.91 -15.74 -2.70
N TYR A 118 -7.66 -15.56 -3.15
CA TYR A 118 -7.36 -14.85 -4.39
C TYR A 118 -6.48 -15.64 -5.36
N HIS A 119 -6.05 -16.84 -5.00
CA HIS A 119 -5.13 -17.68 -5.79
C HIS A 119 -3.78 -16.99 -6.11
N VAL A 120 -3.29 -16.15 -5.19
CA VAL A 120 -1.96 -15.53 -5.32
C VAL A 120 -0.89 -16.59 -5.14
N ASP A 121 -0.08 -16.84 -6.18
CA ASP A 121 1.00 -17.81 -6.15
C ASP A 121 2.23 -17.22 -5.42
N SER A 122 2.35 -17.54 -4.13
CA SER A 122 3.43 -17.05 -3.25
C SER A 122 4.47 -18.13 -2.90
N ILE A 123 4.35 -19.34 -3.44
CA ILE A 123 5.20 -20.50 -3.03
C ILE A 123 6.70 -20.26 -3.32
N SER A 124 7.01 -19.54 -4.40
CA SER A 124 8.38 -19.18 -4.77
C SER A 124 8.86 -17.88 -4.12
N GLY A 125 8.01 -17.22 -3.32
CA GLY A 125 8.31 -15.95 -2.69
C GLY A 125 9.45 -16.05 -1.69
N GLN A 126 10.50 -15.26 -1.92
CA GLN A 126 11.60 -15.10 -0.98
C GLN A 126 11.32 -13.94 -0.02
N TRP A 127 12.22 -13.64 0.91
CA TRP A 127 12.00 -12.61 1.91
C TRP A 127 11.77 -11.21 1.30
N ASP A 128 12.38 -10.92 0.17
CA ASP A 128 12.21 -9.69 -0.60
C ASP A 128 10.79 -9.53 -1.22
N TYR A 129 10.00 -10.62 -1.22
CA TYR A 129 8.57 -10.63 -1.52
C TYR A 129 7.73 -10.65 -0.23
N ILE A 130 8.09 -11.52 0.72
CA ILE A 130 7.28 -11.75 1.93
C ILE A 130 7.18 -10.47 2.77
N GLU A 131 8.30 -9.80 3.00
CA GLU A 131 8.35 -8.61 3.85
C GLU A 131 7.43 -7.48 3.35
N PRO A 132 7.47 -7.04 2.07
CA PRO A 132 6.52 -6.06 1.55
C PRO A 132 5.06 -6.52 1.58
N VAL A 133 4.79 -7.80 1.36
CA VAL A 133 3.42 -8.35 1.46
C VAL A 133 2.88 -8.23 2.88
N LEU A 134 3.69 -8.50 3.89
CA LEU A 134 3.30 -8.33 5.30
C LEU A 134 3.05 -6.85 5.63
N PHE A 135 3.87 -5.93 5.13
CA PHE A 135 3.61 -4.50 5.25
C PHE A 135 2.28 -4.12 4.59
N GLY A 136 2.04 -4.53 3.35
CA GLY A 136 0.78 -4.26 2.66
C GLY A 136 -0.43 -4.77 3.44
N HIS A 137 -0.36 -6.01 3.94
CA HIS A 137 -1.40 -6.61 4.76
C HIS A 137 -1.66 -5.80 6.04
N ALA A 138 -0.61 -5.41 6.77
CA ALA A 138 -0.71 -4.56 7.96
C ALA A 138 -1.32 -3.19 7.64
N ALA A 139 -0.96 -2.58 6.51
CA ALA A 139 -1.55 -1.33 6.07
C ALA A 139 -3.07 -1.46 5.81
N GLY A 140 -3.51 -2.58 5.23
CA GLY A 140 -4.93 -2.89 5.08
C GLY A 140 -5.67 -2.99 6.42
N GLN A 141 -5.07 -3.66 7.40
CA GLN A 141 -5.63 -3.75 8.76
C GLN A 141 -5.71 -2.38 9.44
N VAL A 142 -4.68 -1.56 9.29
CA VAL A 142 -4.62 -0.19 9.84
C VAL A 142 -5.71 0.70 9.24
N ILE A 143 -5.95 0.63 7.92
CA ILE A 143 -7.03 1.36 7.26
C ILE A 143 -8.39 0.88 7.75
N ALA A 144 -8.62 -0.43 7.80
CA ALA A 144 -9.87 -1.00 8.30
C ALA A 144 -10.18 -0.50 9.72
N SER A 145 -9.20 -0.54 10.62
CA SER A 145 -9.33 -0.03 11.98
C SER A 145 -9.69 1.46 12.01
N TYR A 146 -9.08 2.30 11.17
CA TYR A 146 -9.44 3.72 11.12
C TYR A 146 -10.89 3.91 10.67
N VAL A 147 -11.27 3.24 9.60
CA VAL A 147 -12.61 3.37 9.02
C VAL A 147 -13.69 2.93 10.00
N GLU A 148 -13.47 1.81 10.70
CA GLU A 148 -14.40 1.32 11.73
C GLU A 148 -14.57 2.29 12.91
N ASN A 149 -13.53 3.04 13.26
CA ASN A 149 -13.56 3.91 14.43
C ASN A 149 -13.97 5.37 14.11
N PHE A 150 -13.72 5.86 12.90
CA PHE A 150 -13.81 7.29 12.59
C PHE A 150 -14.67 7.65 11.39
N CYS A 151 -15.03 6.69 10.53
CA CYS A 151 -15.83 6.99 9.35
C CYS A 151 -17.31 6.60 9.60
N ALA A 152 -18.21 7.45 9.11
CA ALA A 152 -19.62 7.11 9.05
C ALA A 152 -19.90 6.16 7.87
N SER A 153 -20.98 5.39 7.95
CA SER A 153 -21.38 4.47 6.87
C SER A 153 -21.72 5.17 5.54
N THR A 154 -21.90 6.48 5.59
CA THR A 154 -22.17 7.35 4.43
C THR A 154 -20.93 7.95 3.81
N ASP A 155 -19.79 7.85 4.50
CA ASP A 155 -18.55 8.46 4.03
C ASP A 155 -17.97 7.70 2.84
N LYS A 156 -17.50 8.44 1.86
CA LYS A 156 -16.83 7.91 0.67
C LYS A 156 -15.34 7.74 0.99
N VAL A 157 -14.93 6.51 1.23
CA VAL A 157 -13.55 6.18 1.59
C VAL A 157 -12.85 5.53 0.41
N VAL A 158 -11.67 6.05 0.07
CA VAL A 158 -10.80 5.50 -0.97
C VAL A 158 -9.45 5.12 -0.35
N ALA A 159 -8.98 3.93 -0.67
CA ALA A 159 -7.63 3.46 -0.34
C ALA A 159 -6.84 3.20 -1.64
N HIS A 160 -5.75 3.94 -1.83
CA HIS A 160 -4.90 3.89 -3.02
C HIS A 160 -3.58 3.20 -2.70
N PHE A 161 -3.30 2.10 -3.38
CA PHE A 161 -2.12 1.27 -3.19
C PHE A 161 -1.16 1.40 -4.36
N HIS A 162 0.13 1.63 -4.05
CA HIS A 162 1.18 1.78 -5.04
C HIS A 162 2.08 0.56 -5.10
N GLU A 163 2.16 -0.06 -6.28
CA GLU A 163 3.01 -1.20 -6.60
C GLU A 163 2.62 -2.51 -5.90
N TRP A 164 3.16 -3.61 -6.39
CA TRP A 164 2.93 -4.95 -5.84
C TRP A 164 3.25 -5.05 -4.34
N MET A 165 4.18 -4.25 -3.84
CA MET A 165 4.59 -4.22 -2.43
C MET A 165 3.46 -3.85 -1.46
N THR A 166 2.45 -3.14 -1.94
CA THR A 166 1.30 -2.73 -1.11
C THR A 166 0.02 -3.50 -1.45
N ALA A 167 0.06 -4.32 -2.50
CA ALA A 167 -1.11 -4.99 -3.07
C ALA A 167 -1.90 -5.83 -2.05
N ALA A 168 -1.21 -6.49 -1.10
CA ALA A 168 -1.87 -7.31 -0.07
C ALA A 168 -2.84 -6.50 0.79
N GLY A 169 -2.61 -5.20 0.97
CA GLY A 169 -3.52 -4.30 1.71
C GLY A 169 -4.83 -4.07 0.96
N GLY A 170 -4.76 -3.86 -0.36
CA GLY A 170 -5.94 -3.75 -1.20
C GLY A 170 -6.78 -5.05 -1.19
N LEU A 171 -6.10 -6.20 -1.30
CA LEU A 171 -6.75 -7.51 -1.21
C LEU A 171 -7.36 -7.78 0.17
N TYR A 172 -6.70 -7.33 1.25
CA TYR A 172 -7.26 -7.39 2.59
C TYR A 172 -8.57 -6.59 2.69
N LEU A 173 -8.56 -5.32 2.24
CA LEU A 173 -9.75 -4.46 2.29
C LEU A 173 -10.90 -5.00 1.45
N ARG A 174 -10.64 -5.53 0.27
CA ARG A 174 -11.68 -6.17 -0.57
C ARG A 174 -12.41 -7.29 0.16
N LYS A 175 -11.74 -8.01 1.05
CA LYS A 175 -12.32 -9.11 1.82
C LYS A 175 -13.03 -8.63 3.09
N TYR A 176 -12.37 -7.76 3.86
CA TYR A 176 -12.80 -7.45 5.22
C TYR A 176 -13.49 -6.09 5.35
N SER A 177 -13.27 -5.18 4.40
CA SER A 177 -13.87 -3.84 4.37
C SER A 177 -14.33 -3.47 2.95
N PRO A 178 -15.26 -4.24 2.35
CA PRO A 178 -15.63 -4.09 0.92
C PRO A 178 -16.32 -2.76 0.60
N TYR A 179 -16.69 -1.99 1.60
CA TYR A 179 -17.24 -0.63 1.47
C TYR A 179 -16.15 0.44 1.25
N VAL A 180 -14.88 0.10 1.41
CA VAL A 180 -13.74 0.95 1.04
C VAL A 180 -13.42 0.73 -0.42
N ALA A 181 -13.52 1.80 -1.23
CA ALA A 181 -13.11 1.73 -2.63
C ALA A 181 -11.57 1.61 -2.72
N THR A 182 -11.08 0.65 -3.49
CA THR A 182 -9.65 0.41 -3.65
C THR A 182 -9.17 0.84 -5.03
N VAL A 183 -8.05 1.56 -5.08
CA VAL A 183 -7.32 1.90 -6.31
C VAL A 183 -5.94 1.27 -6.23
N PHE A 184 -5.51 0.64 -7.32
CA PHE A 184 -4.17 0.06 -7.43
C PHE A 184 -3.41 0.69 -8.60
N THR A 185 -2.20 1.18 -8.34
CA THR A 185 -1.34 1.77 -9.36
C THR A 185 -0.04 0.99 -9.48
N THR A 186 0.22 0.45 -10.65
CA THR A 186 1.51 -0.10 -11.07
C THR A 186 2.29 0.97 -11.82
N HIS A 187 3.42 1.41 -11.28
CA HIS A 187 4.31 2.38 -11.95
C HIS A 187 5.21 1.71 -12.99
N ALA A 188 5.59 0.46 -12.72
CA ALA A 188 6.25 -0.42 -13.70
C ALA A 188 5.99 -1.87 -13.33
N THR A 189 5.39 -2.64 -14.26
CA THR A 189 5.12 -4.05 -14.00
C THR A 189 6.39 -4.82 -13.68
N VAL A 190 6.30 -5.79 -12.77
CA VAL A 190 7.46 -6.60 -12.35
C VAL A 190 8.13 -7.28 -13.53
N THR A 191 7.35 -7.95 -14.39
CA THR A 191 7.86 -8.62 -15.59
C THR A 191 8.39 -7.64 -16.62
N GLY A 192 7.71 -6.53 -16.87
CA GLY A 192 8.17 -5.48 -17.79
C GLY A 192 9.50 -4.88 -17.36
N ARG A 193 9.67 -4.66 -16.05
CA ARG A 193 10.94 -4.19 -15.49
C ARG A 193 12.08 -5.19 -15.68
N CYS A 194 11.81 -6.49 -15.52
CA CYS A 194 12.79 -7.55 -15.81
C CYS A 194 13.18 -7.60 -17.29
N VAL A 195 12.21 -7.54 -18.20
CA VAL A 195 12.45 -7.53 -19.66
C VAL A 195 13.33 -6.33 -20.05
N ALA A 196 12.95 -5.13 -19.64
CA ALA A 196 13.69 -3.91 -19.95
C ALA A 196 15.10 -3.90 -19.31
N GLY A 197 15.22 -4.33 -18.06
CA GLY A 197 16.49 -4.39 -17.34
C GLY A 197 17.49 -5.39 -17.91
N ASN A 198 17.03 -6.42 -18.63
CA ASN A 198 17.87 -7.37 -19.34
C ASN A 198 18.10 -6.99 -20.82
N GLY A 199 17.74 -5.78 -21.22
CA GLY A 199 17.96 -5.29 -22.58
C GLY A 199 17.11 -5.97 -23.66
N LEU A 200 16.03 -6.66 -23.27
CA LEU A 200 15.12 -7.32 -24.20
C LEU A 200 14.15 -6.27 -24.82
N PRO A 201 13.75 -6.45 -26.09
CA PRO A 201 12.94 -5.47 -26.80
C PRO A 201 11.46 -5.52 -26.41
N LEU A 202 11.14 -5.03 -25.19
CA LEU A 202 9.79 -5.06 -24.62
C LEU A 202 8.71 -4.55 -25.59
N TYR A 203 8.91 -3.38 -26.19
CA TYR A 203 7.88 -2.78 -27.05
C TYR A 203 7.72 -3.43 -28.42
N LYS A 204 8.81 -4.02 -28.98
CA LYS A 204 8.74 -4.73 -30.25
C LYS A 204 7.94 -6.01 -30.19
N ASP A 205 8.05 -6.70 -29.06
CA ASP A 205 7.50 -8.04 -28.86
C ASP A 205 6.29 -8.09 -27.92
N LEU A 206 5.76 -6.92 -27.51
CA LEU A 206 4.71 -6.81 -26.51
C LEU A 206 3.50 -7.73 -26.76
N GLY A 207 3.06 -7.84 -28.03
CA GLY A 207 1.94 -8.71 -28.41
C GLY A 207 2.27 -10.22 -28.47
N ARG A 208 3.53 -10.60 -28.31
CA ARG A 208 4.01 -12.00 -28.36
C ARG A 208 4.52 -12.49 -27.00
N LEU A 209 4.75 -11.57 -26.07
CA LEU A 209 5.30 -11.90 -24.75
C LEU A 209 4.22 -12.56 -23.88
N ASN A 210 4.57 -13.67 -23.26
CA ASN A 210 3.76 -14.29 -22.22
C ASN A 210 4.32 -13.89 -20.86
N ALA A 211 3.59 -13.02 -20.14
CA ALA A 211 4.03 -12.49 -18.85
C ALA A 211 4.26 -13.57 -17.79
N GLY A 212 3.44 -14.64 -17.78
CA GLY A 212 3.59 -15.75 -16.83
C GLY A 212 4.84 -16.60 -17.10
N GLU A 213 5.20 -16.80 -18.37
CA GLU A 213 6.45 -17.49 -18.75
C GLU A 213 7.67 -16.64 -18.39
N LEU A 214 7.61 -15.36 -18.68
CA LEU A 214 8.66 -14.40 -18.29
C LEU A 214 8.83 -14.33 -16.77
N ALA A 215 7.73 -14.32 -16.01
CA ALA A 215 7.80 -14.34 -14.55
C ALA A 215 8.53 -15.58 -14.02
N ARG A 216 8.32 -16.75 -14.65
CA ARG A 216 9.08 -17.97 -14.33
C ARG A 216 10.55 -17.84 -14.73
N GLN A 217 10.81 -17.38 -15.96
CA GLN A 217 12.17 -17.20 -16.47
C GLN A 217 13.01 -16.27 -15.61
N PHE A 218 12.42 -15.17 -15.10
CA PHE A 218 13.11 -14.19 -14.25
C PHE A 218 12.97 -14.46 -12.75
N ASN A 219 12.35 -15.57 -12.36
CA ASN A 219 12.12 -15.95 -10.97
C ASN A 219 11.37 -14.87 -10.14
N VAL A 220 10.32 -14.29 -10.74
CA VAL A 220 9.49 -13.25 -10.12
C VAL A 220 8.01 -13.65 -10.05
N VAL A 221 7.72 -14.94 -10.04
CA VAL A 221 6.34 -15.50 -10.09
C VAL A 221 5.45 -14.91 -8.99
N ALA A 222 5.90 -14.90 -7.73
CA ALA A 222 5.10 -14.43 -6.61
C ALA A 222 4.77 -12.92 -6.75
N LYS A 223 5.76 -12.09 -7.10
CA LYS A 223 5.58 -10.65 -7.32
C LYS A 223 4.64 -10.37 -8.49
N HIS A 224 4.80 -11.11 -9.58
CA HIS A 224 3.91 -11.01 -10.75
C HIS A 224 2.48 -11.45 -10.42
N SER A 225 2.33 -12.54 -9.66
CA SER A 225 1.01 -13.08 -9.29
C SER A 225 0.20 -12.07 -8.48
N ILE A 226 0.77 -11.50 -7.42
CA ILE A 226 0.06 -10.53 -6.58
C ILE A 226 -0.24 -9.22 -7.33
N GLU A 227 0.69 -8.74 -8.16
CA GLU A 227 0.48 -7.56 -9.01
C GLU A 227 -0.69 -7.76 -9.98
N LYS A 228 -0.72 -8.91 -10.68
CA LYS A 228 -1.79 -9.27 -11.61
C LYS A 228 -3.15 -9.33 -10.92
N ILE A 229 -3.23 -9.99 -9.76
CA ILE A 229 -4.49 -10.13 -9.02
C ILE A 229 -4.98 -8.78 -8.50
N ALA A 230 -4.08 -7.95 -7.95
CA ALA A 230 -4.44 -6.61 -7.47
C ALA A 230 -4.94 -5.67 -8.58
N SER A 231 -4.48 -5.88 -9.82
CA SER A 231 -4.86 -5.10 -11.01
C SER A 231 -6.21 -5.51 -11.61
N GLN A 232 -6.82 -6.61 -11.15
CA GLN A 232 -8.11 -7.07 -11.66
C GLN A 232 -9.25 -6.35 -10.95
N GLU A 233 -10.29 -6.00 -11.69
CA GLU A 233 -11.58 -5.59 -11.12
C GLU A 233 -12.27 -6.82 -10.51
N HIS A 234 -12.85 -6.64 -9.32
CA HIS A 234 -13.58 -7.69 -8.58
C HIS A 234 -14.93 -7.17 -8.12
#